data_daf1f8f64a4e8e46a01b14bf67bf34aa
#
_entry.id   daf1f8f64a4e8e46a01b14bf67bf34aa
#
_cell.length_a   1.000
_cell.length_b   1.000
_cell.length_c   1.000
_cell.angle_alpha   90.00
_cell.angle_beta   90.00
_cell.angle_gamma   90.00
#
_symmetry.space_group_name_H-M   'P 1'
#
loop_
_entity.id
_entity.type
_entity.pdbx_description
1 polymer ?
#
loop_
_entity_poly.entity_id
_entity_poly.type
_entity_poly.pdbx_seq_one_letter_code
_entity_poly.pdbx_strand_id
1 'polypeptide(L)'
;CLMEEYGVKPWEITAVTFTNQAAGELRERLRRSLGKGRELQDMQIGTFHSLCLKILREGGRQFRLVDETETLELAKELKAEYGLSEKPGEILLKISRWKNGEEPQGQETAVLEAYREKLAAQNAMDFDDLLLEALLAAREPDGQEWRSHFSYLCVDEFQDINPLQYQLLTAWNAGGRQLFAIGDPDQAIYGFRGSDAGCFRKLKEDGIAFEEIHL
;
A
#
# COMPACT_ATOMS: atom_id res chain seq x y z
N CYS A 1 10.47 10.53 22.96
CA CYS A 1 9.94 9.65 21.90
C CYS A 1 8.52 9.19 22.25
N LEU A 2 7.69 8.80 21.25
CA LEU A 2 6.26 8.51 21.46
C LEU A 2 5.99 7.55 22.64
N MET A 3 6.78 6.50 22.75
CA MET A 3 6.60 5.49 23.81
C MET A 3 7.07 6.01 25.18
N GLU A 4 8.23 6.63 25.26
CA GLU A 4 8.84 7.04 26.53
C GLU A 4 8.22 8.30 27.11
N GLU A 5 7.91 9.29 26.28
CA GLU A 5 7.43 10.60 26.72
C GLU A 5 5.90 10.68 26.74
N TYR A 6 5.23 10.02 25.81
CA TYR A 6 3.76 10.09 25.65
C TYR A 6 3.04 8.80 26.04
N GLY A 7 3.78 7.74 26.44
CA GLY A 7 3.20 6.47 26.89
C GLY A 7 2.43 5.72 25.80
N VAL A 8 2.71 6.01 24.53
CA VAL A 8 2.10 5.33 23.38
C VAL A 8 2.51 3.86 23.38
N LYS A 9 1.56 2.99 23.16
CA LYS A 9 1.82 1.55 23.16
C LYS A 9 2.44 1.12 21.83
N PRO A 10 3.38 0.17 21.84
CA PRO A 10 4.05 -0.29 20.60
C PRO A 10 3.07 -0.73 19.51
N TRP A 11 2.01 -1.44 19.87
CA TRP A 11 0.99 -1.90 18.93
C TRP A 11 0.11 -0.80 18.32
N GLU A 12 0.15 0.42 18.87
CA GLU A 12 -0.52 1.60 18.32
C GLU A 12 0.30 2.29 17.22
N ILE A 13 1.55 1.83 17.00
CA ILE A 13 2.51 2.47 16.09
C ILE A 13 2.72 1.58 14.87
N THR A 14 2.47 2.15 13.70
CA THR A 14 2.81 1.53 12.41
C THR A 14 3.79 2.41 11.66
N ALA A 15 4.85 1.81 11.13
CA ALA A 15 5.79 2.45 10.24
C ALA A 15 5.77 1.77 8.86
N VAL A 16 5.46 2.56 7.85
CA VAL A 16 5.41 2.13 6.45
C VAL A 16 6.63 2.64 5.71
N THR A 17 7.33 1.76 5.04
CA THR A 17 8.49 2.08 4.20
C THR A 17 8.24 1.61 2.77
N PHE A 18 9.02 2.13 1.82
CA PHE A 18 8.87 1.76 0.41
C PHE A 18 9.45 0.37 0.09
N THR A 19 10.50 -0.05 0.79
CA THR A 19 11.19 -1.33 0.55
C THR A 19 11.29 -2.20 1.79
N ASN A 20 11.35 -3.51 1.59
CA ASN A 20 11.59 -4.45 2.69
C ASN A 20 12.97 -4.25 3.34
N GLN A 21 13.95 -3.79 2.56
CA GLN A 21 15.27 -3.44 3.09
C GLN A 21 15.15 -2.26 4.07
N ALA A 22 14.50 -1.16 3.68
CA ALA A 22 14.29 0.00 4.56
C ALA A 22 13.52 -0.38 5.83
N ALA A 23 12.50 -1.24 5.72
CA ALA A 23 11.80 -1.77 6.89
C ALA A 23 12.73 -2.56 7.82
N GLY A 24 13.62 -3.36 7.26
CA GLY A 24 14.64 -4.10 8.02
C GLY A 24 15.63 -3.19 8.74
N GLU A 25 16.15 -2.17 8.03
CA GLU A 25 17.06 -1.17 8.60
C GLU A 25 16.38 -0.36 9.71
N LEU A 26 15.14 0.04 9.54
CA LEU A 26 14.37 0.74 10.57
C LEU A 26 14.21 -0.11 11.83
N ARG A 27 13.85 -1.40 11.69
CA ARG A 27 13.76 -2.32 12.83
C ARG A 27 15.08 -2.44 13.56
N GLU A 28 16.19 -2.53 12.83
CA GLU A 28 17.51 -2.65 13.44
C GLU A 28 17.93 -1.37 14.18
N ARG A 29 17.63 -0.19 13.63
CA ARG A 29 17.88 1.10 14.30
C ARG A 29 17.06 1.21 15.58
N LEU A 30 15.77 0.89 15.53
CA LEU A 30 14.90 0.89 16.71
C LEU A 30 15.36 -0.11 17.76
N ARG A 31 15.83 -1.30 17.36
CA ARG A 31 16.40 -2.30 18.29
C ARG A 31 17.62 -1.78 19.02
N ARG A 32 18.46 -1.01 18.36
CA ARG A 32 19.66 -0.38 18.98
C ARG A 32 19.27 0.73 19.95
N SER A 33 18.24 1.52 19.62
CA SER A 33 17.81 2.66 20.43
C SER A 33 16.95 2.25 21.63
N LEU A 34 16.02 1.30 21.46
CA LEU A 34 15.06 0.88 22.49
C LEU A 34 15.53 -0.36 23.28
N GLY A 35 16.65 -0.96 22.89
CA GLY A 35 17.12 -2.22 23.46
C GLY A 35 16.41 -3.45 22.92
N LYS A 36 16.72 -4.64 23.45
CA LYS A 36 16.17 -5.93 22.99
C LYS A 36 14.78 -6.24 23.57
N GLY A 37 13.92 -5.23 23.70
CA GLY A 37 12.60 -5.40 24.31
C GLY A 37 11.59 -6.13 23.40
N ARG A 38 10.59 -6.78 24.03
CA ARG A 38 9.39 -7.31 23.33
C ARG A 38 8.61 -6.22 22.61
N GLU A 39 8.77 -4.98 23.02
CA GLU A 39 8.09 -3.79 22.52
C GLU A 39 8.19 -3.63 21.00
N LEU A 40 9.35 -3.97 20.43
CA LEU A 40 9.57 -3.86 18.99
C LEU A 40 8.80 -4.92 18.18
N GLN A 41 8.46 -6.06 18.79
CA GLN A 41 7.70 -7.13 18.12
C GLN A 41 6.23 -6.76 17.96
N ASP A 42 5.74 -5.89 18.82
CA ASP A 42 4.33 -5.45 18.80
C ASP A 42 4.10 -4.28 17.84
N MET A 43 5.16 -3.57 17.41
CA MET A 43 5.07 -2.52 16.40
C MET A 43 4.86 -3.12 15.01
N GLN A 44 4.01 -2.48 14.21
CA GLN A 44 3.84 -2.83 12.82
C GLN A 44 4.88 -2.05 11.98
N ILE A 45 5.84 -2.75 11.39
CA ILE A 45 6.85 -2.13 10.51
C ILE A 45 6.91 -2.93 9.22
N GLY A 46 6.75 -2.29 8.08
CA GLY A 46 6.76 -3.02 6.80
C GLY A 46 6.48 -2.13 5.60
N THR A 47 6.37 -2.75 4.44
CA THR A 47 5.87 -2.10 3.23
C THR A 47 4.35 -2.16 3.19
N PHE A 48 3.71 -1.31 2.38
CA PHE A 48 2.26 -1.40 2.15
C PHE A 48 1.80 -2.83 1.88
N HIS A 49 2.45 -3.51 0.93
CA HIS A 49 2.09 -4.87 0.55
C HIS A 49 2.24 -5.87 1.70
N SER A 50 3.32 -5.77 2.48
CA SER A 50 3.54 -6.69 3.61
C SER A 50 2.51 -6.51 4.72
N LEU A 51 2.09 -5.27 4.98
CA LEU A 51 1.04 -4.95 5.95
C LEU A 51 -0.34 -5.41 5.44
N CYS A 52 -0.67 -5.14 4.18
CA CYS A 52 -1.91 -5.61 3.56
C CYS A 52 -2.02 -7.13 3.60
N LEU A 53 -0.95 -7.83 3.23
CA LEU A 53 -0.89 -9.29 3.28
C LEU A 53 -1.16 -9.82 4.69
N LYS A 54 -0.56 -9.19 5.70
CA LYS A 54 -0.76 -9.53 7.10
C LYS A 54 -2.21 -9.34 7.51
N ILE A 55 -2.78 -8.15 7.27
CA ILE A 55 -4.16 -7.80 7.61
C ILE A 55 -5.14 -8.80 6.99
N LEU A 56 -5.03 -9.06 5.70
CA LEU A 56 -5.97 -9.95 5.01
C LEU A 56 -5.86 -11.40 5.51
N ARG A 57 -4.64 -11.90 5.79
CA ARG A 57 -4.45 -13.25 6.33
C ARG A 57 -4.97 -13.39 7.74
N GLU A 58 -4.72 -12.43 8.61
CA GLU A 58 -5.24 -12.43 9.99
C GLU A 58 -6.75 -12.24 10.00
N GLY A 59 -7.33 -11.52 9.02
CA GLY A 59 -8.77 -11.47 8.76
C GLY A 59 -9.36 -12.76 8.15
N GLY A 60 -8.56 -13.85 8.09
CA GLY A 60 -9.02 -15.17 7.64
C GLY A 60 -9.13 -15.36 6.12
N ARG A 61 -8.70 -14.39 5.32
CA ARG A 61 -8.73 -14.51 3.87
C ARG A 61 -7.65 -15.47 3.37
N GLN A 62 -8.05 -16.43 2.58
CA GLN A 62 -7.14 -17.42 1.96
C GLN A 62 -7.02 -17.11 0.47
N PHE A 63 -5.82 -16.85 0.01
CA PHE A 63 -5.52 -16.57 -1.39
C PHE A 63 -4.04 -16.85 -1.68
N ARG A 64 -3.73 -17.00 -2.95
CA ARG A 64 -2.37 -17.11 -3.47
C ARG A 64 -1.96 -15.75 -4.07
N LEU A 65 -0.76 -15.28 -3.77
CA LEU A 65 -0.17 -14.18 -4.54
C LEU A 65 0.50 -14.74 -5.79
N VAL A 66 0.21 -14.10 -6.93
CA VAL A 66 0.92 -14.36 -8.18
C VAL A 66 2.19 -13.52 -8.24
N ASP A 67 3.23 -14.09 -8.82
CA ASP A 67 4.48 -13.39 -9.06
C ASP A 67 4.48 -12.67 -10.42
N GLU A 68 5.58 -11.94 -10.69
CA GLU A 68 5.74 -11.18 -11.93
C GLU A 68 5.74 -12.09 -13.18
N THR A 69 6.25 -13.30 -13.06
CA THR A 69 6.29 -14.25 -14.18
C THR A 69 4.88 -14.72 -14.52
N GLU A 70 4.09 -15.06 -13.52
CA GLU A 70 2.70 -15.50 -13.68
C GLU A 70 1.81 -14.39 -14.26
N THR A 71 1.95 -13.17 -13.76
CA THR A 71 1.20 -12.01 -14.31
C THR A 71 1.58 -11.73 -15.76
N LEU A 72 2.87 -11.90 -16.11
CA LEU A 72 3.34 -11.74 -17.49
C LEU A 72 2.76 -12.80 -18.43
N GLU A 73 2.62 -14.05 -17.98
CA GLU A 73 1.96 -15.10 -18.76
C GLU A 73 0.46 -14.77 -18.97
N LEU A 74 -0.25 -14.33 -17.93
CA LEU A 74 -1.63 -13.89 -18.07
C LEU A 74 -1.76 -12.73 -19.09
N ALA A 75 -0.84 -11.79 -19.10
CA ALA A 75 -0.83 -10.72 -20.07
C ALA A 75 -0.58 -11.20 -21.50
N LYS A 76 0.25 -12.24 -21.71
CA LYS A 76 0.44 -12.89 -23.02
C LYS A 76 -0.84 -13.57 -23.51
N GLU A 77 -1.55 -14.26 -22.61
CA GLU A 77 -2.83 -14.88 -22.93
C GLU A 77 -3.87 -13.82 -23.35
N LEU A 78 -4.01 -12.75 -22.57
CA LEU A 78 -4.93 -11.64 -22.89
C LEU A 78 -4.56 -10.96 -24.21
N LYS A 79 -3.26 -10.78 -24.48
CA LYS A 79 -2.80 -10.26 -25.76
C LYS A 79 -3.28 -11.09 -26.93
N ALA A 80 -3.18 -12.41 -26.83
CA ALA A 80 -3.62 -13.33 -27.89
C ALA A 80 -5.15 -13.37 -28.00
N GLU A 81 -5.86 -13.40 -26.89
CA GLU A 81 -7.33 -13.48 -26.80
C GLU A 81 -8.02 -12.24 -27.37
N TYR A 82 -7.51 -11.05 -27.05
CA TYR A 82 -8.08 -9.77 -27.44
C TYR A 82 -7.40 -9.12 -28.64
N GLY A 83 -6.37 -9.74 -29.22
CA GLY A 83 -5.64 -9.22 -30.39
C GLY A 83 -4.91 -7.90 -30.10
N LEU A 84 -4.38 -7.72 -28.89
CA LEU A 84 -3.74 -6.49 -28.47
C LEU A 84 -2.40 -6.29 -29.16
N SER A 85 -2.08 -5.04 -29.55
CA SER A 85 -0.82 -4.69 -30.18
C SER A 85 0.34 -4.52 -29.19
N GLU A 86 0.01 -4.10 -27.96
CA GLU A 86 0.95 -3.77 -26.88
C GLU A 86 1.78 -4.98 -26.45
N LYS A 87 2.95 -4.71 -25.88
CA LYS A 87 3.75 -5.74 -25.23
C LYS A 87 3.10 -6.18 -23.91
N PRO A 88 3.29 -7.45 -23.47
CA PRO A 88 2.69 -7.93 -22.21
C PRO A 88 2.94 -7.04 -21.00
N GLY A 89 4.17 -6.50 -20.86
CA GLY A 89 4.48 -5.56 -19.77
C GLY A 89 3.72 -4.23 -19.86
N GLU A 90 3.44 -3.75 -21.07
CA GLU A 90 2.62 -2.53 -21.27
C GLU A 90 1.16 -2.79 -20.92
N ILE A 91 0.65 -3.99 -21.21
CA ILE A 91 -0.70 -4.42 -20.82
C ILE A 91 -0.81 -4.44 -19.29
N LEU A 92 0.18 -5.01 -18.59
CA LEU A 92 0.22 -5.03 -17.13
C LEU A 92 0.27 -3.62 -16.54
N LEU A 93 1.04 -2.71 -17.12
CA LEU A 93 1.07 -1.30 -16.69
C LEU A 93 -0.30 -0.62 -16.84
N LYS A 94 -1.01 -0.89 -17.92
CA LYS A 94 -2.38 -0.39 -18.11
C LYS A 94 -3.33 -0.98 -17.06
N ILE A 95 -3.30 -2.31 -16.86
CA ILE A 95 -4.11 -2.99 -15.84
C ILE A 95 -3.85 -2.40 -14.45
N SER A 96 -2.58 -2.18 -14.10
CA SER A 96 -2.22 -1.54 -12.83
C SER A 96 -2.81 -0.13 -12.71
N ARG A 97 -2.73 0.71 -13.76
CA ARG A 97 -3.33 2.05 -13.75
C ARG A 97 -4.85 2.00 -13.56
N TRP A 98 -5.54 1.09 -14.25
CA TRP A 98 -6.99 0.92 -14.08
C TRP A 98 -7.36 0.47 -12.67
N LYS A 99 -6.58 -0.43 -12.07
CA LYS A 99 -6.76 -0.82 -10.66
C LYS A 99 -6.48 0.34 -9.70
N ASN A 100 -5.61 1.26 -10.07
CA ASN A 100 -5.26 2.45 -9.30
C ASN A 100 -6.19 3.66 -9.57
N GLY A 101 -7.26 3.50 -10.33
CA GLY A 101 -8.33 4.49 -10.47
C GLY A 101 -8.44 5.18 -11.83
N GLU A 102 -7.61 4.82 -12.82
CA GLU A 102 -7.86 5.23 -14.20
C GLU A 102 -9.05 4.42 -14.76
N GLU A 103 -9.93 5.06 -15.51
CA GLU A 103 -11.09 4.37 -16.10
C GLU A 103 -10.70 3.71 -17.44
N PRO A 104 -10.81 2.36 -17.55
CA PRO A 104 -10.61 1.68 -18.82
C PRO A 104 -11.73 2.03 -19.81
N GLN A 105 -11.40 2.12 -21.10
CA GLN A 105 -12.37 2.50 -22.13
C GLN A 105 -12.54 1.40 -23.20
N GLY A 106 -13.76 1.17 -23.59
CA GLY A 106 -14.09 0.24 -24.69
C GLY A 106 -13.56 -1.18 -24.41
N GLN A 107 -12.68 -1.68 -25.27
CA GLN A 107 -12.12 -3.03 -25.14
C GLN A 107 -11.26 -3.20 -23.86
N GLU A 108 -10.69 -2.14 -23.34
CA GLU A 108 -9.86 -2.18 -22.13
C GLU A 108 -10.63 -2.66 -20.90
N THR A 109 -11.94 -2.33 -20.82
CA THR A 109 -12.83 -2.83 -19.75
C THR A 109 -12.92 -4.35 -19.79
N ALA A 110 -13.12 -4.93 -20.97
CA ALA A 110 -13.20 -6.39 -21.13
C ALA A 110 -11.86 -7.07 -20.81
N VAL A 111 -10.74 -6.45 -21.16
CA VAL A 111 -9.40 -6.96 -20.82
C VAL A 111 -9.17 -6.98 -19.31
N LEU A 112 -9.57 -5.91 -18.60
CA LEU A 112 -9.45 -5.84 -17.15
C LEU A 112 -10.34 -6.88 -16.45
N GLU A 113 -11.58 -7.04 -16.92
CA GLU A 113 -12.51 -8.06 -16.40
C GLU A 113 -11.97 -9.46 -16.60
N ALA A 114 -11.51 -9.79 -17.80
CA ALA A 114 -10.91 -11.09 -18.09
C ALA A 114 -9.65 -11.37 -17.25
N TYR A 115 -8.82 -10.35 -17.01
CA TYR A 115 -7.67 -10.47 -16.12
C TYR A 115 -8.10 -10.84 -14.70
N ARG A 116 -9.10 -10.15 -14.16
CA ARG A 116 -9.66 -10.41 -12.83
C ARG A 116 -10.28 -11.80 -12.72
N GLU A 117 -11.03 -12.22 -13.74
CA GLU A 117 -11.63 -13.56 -13.79
C GLU A 117 -10.57 -14.66 -13.79
N LYS A 118 -9.48 -14.51 -14.56
CA LYS A 118 -8.37 -15.47 -14.61
C LYS A 118 -7.68 -15.59 -13.24
N LEU A 119 -7.49 -14.50 -12.51
CA LEU A 119 -6.95 -14.53 -11.15
C LEU A 119 -7.93 -15.17 -10.17
N ALA A 120 -9.20 -14.76 -10.21
CA ALA A 120 -10.25 -15.30 -9.34
C ALA A 120 -10.44 -16.80 -9.51
N ALA A 121 -10.40 -17.33 -10.75
CA ALA A 121 -10.49 -18.77 -11.04
C ALA A 121 -9.38 -19.60 -10.36
N GLN A 122 -8.24 -18.97 -10.04
CA GLN A 122 -7.12 -19.58 -9.35
C GLN A 122 -7.08 -19.25 -7.85
N ASN A 123 -8.09 -18.58 -7.33
CA ASN A 123 -8.09 -17.98 -5.98
C ASN A 123 -6.80 -17.18 -5.72
N ALA A 124 -6.41 -16.36 -6.69
CA ALA A 124 -5.16 -15.63 -6.71
C ALA A 124 -5.39 -14.12 -6.76
N MET A 125 -4.42 -13.39 -6.28
CA MET A 125 -4.35 -11.93 -6.30
C MET A 125 -2.98 -11.49 -6.80
N ASP A 126 -2.90 -10.41 -7.55
CA ASP A 126 -1.66 -9.69 -7.76
C ASP A 126 -1.43 -8.63 -6.66
N PHE A 127 -0.35 -7.85 -6.79
CA PHE A 127 0.00 -6.85 -5.78
C PHE A 127 -0.98 -5.67 -5.72
N ASP A 128 -1.60 -5.29 -6.83
CA ASP A 128 -2.62 -4.23 -6.84
C ASP A 128 -3.92 -4.72 -6.19
N ASP A 129 -4.34 -5.97 -6.46
CA ASP A 129 -5.50 -6.58 -5.81
C ASP A 129 -5.31 -6.67 -4.30
N LEU A 130 -4.10 -6.97 -3.84
CA LEU A 130 -3.77 -7.03 -2.42
C LEU A 130 -4.03 -5.69 -1.72
N LEU A 131 -3.65 -4.58 -2.36
CA LEU A 131 -3.92 -3.23 -1.83
C LEU A 131 -5.41 -2.90 -1.86
N LEU A 132 -6.10 -3.22 -2.96
CA LEU A 132 -7.54 -2.99 -3.12
C LEU A 132 -8.35 -3.75 -2.08
N GLU A 133 -8.08 -5.03 -1.89
CA GLU A 133 -8.77 -5.87 -0.89
C GLU A 133 -8.51 -5.39 0.54
N ALA A 134 -7.29 -4.96 0.84
CA ALA A 134 -6.97 -4.37 2.14
C ALA A 134 -7.69 -3.03 2.35
N LEU A 135 -7.86 -2.21 1.30
CA LEU A 135 -8.62 -0.96 1.35
C LEU A 135 -10.11 -1.24 1.61
N LEU A 136 -10.69 -2.24 0.94
CA LEU A 136 -12.06 -2.66 1.17
C LEU A 136 -12.25 -3.14 2.62
N ALA A 137 -11.38 -4.02 3.09
CA ALA A 137 -11.40 -4.52 4.47
C ALA A 137 -11.27 -3.38 5.51
N ALA A 138 -10.42 -2.37 5.25
CA ALA A 138 -10.27 -1.22 6.14
C ALA A 138 -11.53 -0.34 6.22
N ARG A 139 -12.39 -0.37 5.20
CA ARG A 139 -13.65 0.39 5.14
C ARG A 139 -14.83 -0.35 5.76
N GLU A 140 -14.74 -1.67 5.93
CA GLU A 140 -15.78 -2.48 6.57
C GLU A 140 -15.89 -2.16 8.07
N PRO A 141 -17.08 -2.30 8.68
CA PRO A 141 -17.27 -2.08 10.11
C PRO A 141 -16.38 -2.97 10.99
N ASP A 142 -16.14 -4.20 10.58
CA ASP A 142 -15.30 -5.17 11.30
C ASP A 142 -13.79 -4.86 11.16
N GLY A 143 -13.39 -4.00 10.23
CA GLY A 143 -12.02 -3.49 10.10
C GLY A 143 -11.56 -2.60 11.26
N GLN A 144 -12.43 -2.34 12.24
CA GLN A 144 -12.10 -1.48 13.39
C GLN A 144 -11.02 -2.07 14.30
N GLU A 145 -10.89 -3.40 14.39
CA GLU A 145 -9.86 -4.03 15.20
C GLU A 145 -8.44 -3.63 14.78
N TRP A 146 -8.22 -3.49 13.46
CA TRP A 146 -6.93 -3.08 12.91
C TRP A 146 -6.64 -1.59 13.07
N ARG A 147 -7.66 -0.73 13.20
CA ARG A 147 -7.47 0.72 13.30
C ARG A 147 -6.64 1.15 14.50
N SER A 148 -6.68 0.40 15.60
CA SER A 148 -5.87 0.68 16.78
C SER A 148 -4.37 0.63 16.47
N HIS A 149 -3.94 -0.26 15.57
CA HIS A 149 -2.55 -0.39 15.14
C HIS A 149 -2.05 0.80 14.30
N PHE A 150 -2.97 1.56 13.70
CA PHE A 150 -2.67 2.72 12.87
C PHE A 150 -2.93 4.06 13.57
N SER A 151 -3.03 4.05 14.91
CA SER A 151 -3.25 5.28 15.70
C SER A 151 -2.12 6.30 15.48
N TYR A 152 -0.90 5.82 15.41
CA TYR A 152 0.31 6.58 15.06
C TYR A 152 0.93 5.99 13.81
N LEU A 153 0.70 6.60 12.69
CA LEU A 153 1.14 6.12 11.39
C LEU A 153 2.30 6.96 10.88
N CYS A 154 3.45 6.33 10.69
CA CYS A 154 4.65 6.94 10.10
C CYS A 154 4.84 6.40 8.70
N VAL A 155 4.99 7.26 7.72
CA VAL A 155 5.20 6.89 6.31
C VAL A 155 6.46 7.56 5.80
N ASP A 156 7.40 6.74 5.38
CA ASP A 156 8.65 7.17 4.76
C ASP A 156 8.50 7.21 3.23
N GLU A 157 9.29 8.04 2.55
CA GLU A 157 9.27 8.26 1.10
C GLU A 157 7.85 8.60 0.58
N PHE A 158 7.17 9.50 1.30
CA PHE A 158 5.77 9.83 1.03
C PHE A 158 5.53 10.37 -0.39
N GLN A 159 6.54 10.94 -1.05
CA GLN A 159 6.47 11.40 -2.44
C GLN A 159 6.29 10.26 -3.45
N ASP A 160 6.61 9.02 -3.08
CA ASP A 160 6.57 7.86 -3.97
C ASP A 160 5.28 7.04 -3.88
N ILE A 161 4.35 7.40 -2.99
CA ILE A 161 3.08 6.68 -2.85
C ILE A 161 2.16 6.93 -4.04
N ASN A 162 1.44 5.89 -4.45
CA ASN A 162 0.43 6.00 -5.49
C ASN A 162 -0.96 6.35 -4.91
N PRO A 163 -1.96 6.70 -5.75
CA PRO A 163 -3.29 7.07 -5.29
C PRO A 163 -4.00 6.01 -4.45
N LEU A 164 -3.80 4.72 -4.74
CA LEU A 164 -4.38 3.63 -3.98
C LEU A 164 -3.75 3.49 -2.59
N GLN A 165 -2.43 3.63 -2.51
CA GLN A 165 -1.70 3.65 -1.24
C GLN A 165 -2.10 4.86 -0.38
N TYR A 166 -2.34 6.01 -1.01
CA TYR A 166 -2.86 7.19 -0.32
C TYR A 166 -4.25 6.94 0.28
N GLN A 167 -5.17 6.34 -0.50
CA GLN A 167 -6.49 5.96 0.02
C GLN A 167 -6.39 4.96 1.17
N LEU A 168 -5.46 4.02 1.08
CA LEU A 168 -5.24 3.02 2.12
C LEU A 168 -4.73 3.67 3.42
N LEU A 169 -3.77 4.61 3.32
CA LEU A 169 -3.28 5.39 4.46
C LEU A 169 -4.40 6.16 5.15
N THR A 170 -5.22 6.85 4.39
CA THR A 170 -6.35 7.62 4.94
C THR A 170 -7.39 6.72 5.60
N ALA A 171 -7.66 5.54 5.02
CA ALA A 171 -8.57 4.55 5.60
C ALA A 171 -8.01 3.96 6.90
N TRP A 172 -6.72 3.62 6.93
CA TRP A 172 -6.05 3.09 8.12
C TRP A 172 -5.99 4.13 9.25
N ASN A 173 -5.68 5.38 8.92
CA ASN A 173 -5.58 6.46 9.91
C ASN A 173 -6.93 7.14 10.22
N ALA A 174 -8.04 6.64 9.68
CA ALA A 174 -9.37 7.19 9.95
C ALA A 174 -9.70 7.10 11.45
N GLY A 175 -9.76 8.25 12.12
CA GLY A 175 -9.90 8.35 13.56
C GLY A 175 -8.63 8.06 14.37
N GLY A 176 -7.48 7.96 13.69
CA GLY A 176 -6.15 7.85 14.30
C GLY A 176 -5.73 9.14 15.01
N ARG A 177 -4.66 9.05 15.80
CA ARG A 177 -4.16 10.19 16.58
C ARG A 177 -3.20 11.05 15.78
N GLN A 178 -2.34 10.44 14.96
CA GLN A 178 -1.31 11.18 14.24
C GLN A 178 -0.80 10.45 13.00
N LEU A 179 -0.60 11.21 11.93
CA LEU A 179 0.08 10.79 10.71
C LEU A 179 1.38 11.59 10.57
N PHE A 180 2.50 10.90 10.46
CA PHE A 180 3.81 11.45 10.12
C PHE A 180 4.15 11.06 8.68
N ALA A 181 4.08 12.00 7.77
CA ALA A 181 4.50 11.81 6.38
C ALA A 181 5.89 12.43 6.21
N ILE A 182 6.86 11.60 5.87
CA ILE A 182 8.25 11.98 5.69
C ILE A 182 8.60 11.74 4.22
N GLY A 183 9.21 12.74 3.58
CA GLY A 183 9.62 12.61 2.18
C GLY A 183 10.14 13.92 1.61
N ASP A 184 10.72 13.82 0.44
CA ASP A 184 11.28 14.94 -0.31
C ASP A 184 10.57 15.03 -1.67
N PRO A 185 9.70 16.04 -1.88
CA PRO A 185 8.99 16.19 -3.15
C PRO A 185 9.91 16.31 -4.38
N ASP A 186 11.15 16.83 -4.19
CA ASP A 186 12.11 17.01 -5.27
C ASP A 186 12.78 15.67 -5.69
N GLN A 187 12.66 14.62 -4.87
CA GLN A 187 13.15 13.27 -5.15
C GLN A 187 12.10 12.35 -5.78
N ALA A 188 10.92 12.82 -6.12
CA ALA A 188 9.85 12.02 -6.72
C ALA A 188 10.23 11.55 -8.14
N ILE A 189 10.78 10.34 -8.26
CA ILE A 189 11.27 9.76 -9.54
C ILE A 189 10.37 8.64 -10.08
N TYR A 190 9.41 8.15 -9.31
CA TYR A 190 8.55 7.00 -9.65
C TYR A 190 7.21 7.38 -10.31
N GLY A 191 7.09 8.58 -10.89
CA GLY A 191 5.88 9.01 -11.59
C GLY A 191 5.36 8.04 -12.65
N PHE A 192 6.25 7.23 -13.26
CA PHE A 192 5.88 6.18 -14.23
C PHE A 192 5.14 4.98 -13.61
N ARG A 193 5.18 4.81 -12.27
CA ARG A 193 4.41 3.81 -11.52
C ARG A 193 3.13 4.38 -10.92
N GLY A 194 2.72 5.58 -11.37
CA GLY A 194 1.52 6.25 -10.85
C GLY A 194 1.76 6.96 -9.52
N SER A 195 3.02 7.08 -9.03
CA SER A 195 3.30 7.94 -7.89
C SER A 195 3.02 9.40 -8.29
N ASP A 196 2.32 10.10 -7.43
CA ASP A 196 1.95 11.48 -7.64
C ASP A 196 2.70 12.35 -6.63
N ALA A 197 3.67 13.15 -7.11
CA ALA A 197 4.30 14.21 -6.30
C ALA A 197 3.27 15.17 -5.67
N GLY A 198 2.00 15.07 -6.11
CA GLY A 198 0.86 15.74 -5.52
C GLY A 198 0.34 15.12 -4.21
N CYS A 199 0.87 14.00 -3.72
CA CYS A 199 0.37 13.38 -2.48
C CYS A 199 0.45 14.32 -1.28
N PHE A 200 1.51 15.11 -1.16
CA PHE A 200 1.59 16.17 -0.14
C PHE A 200 0.55 17.27 -0.36
N ARG A 201 0.30 17.66 -1.61
CA ARG A 201 -0.77 18.62 -1.94
C ARG A 201 -2.14 18.05 -1.62
N LYS A 202 -2.35 16.76 -1.89
CA LYS A 202 -3.60 16.07 -1.60
C LYS A 202 -3.91 16.02 -0.09
N LEU A 203 -2.90 15.86 0.77
CA LEU A 203 -3.08 16.02 2.22
C LEU A 203 -3.64 17.39 2.58
N LYS A 204 -3.16 18.45 1.90
CA LYS A 204 -3.65 19.84 2.09
C LYS A 204 -5.09 20.01 1.60
N GLU A 205 -5.39 19.47 0.42
CA GLU A 205 -6.70 19.54 -0.23
C GLU A 205 -7.78 18.77 0.56
N ASP A 206 -7.43 17.64 1.15
CA ASP A 206 -8.34 16.83 1.97
C ASP A 206 -8.64 17.45 3.34
N GLY A 207 -8.10 18.63 3.63
CA GLY A 207 -8.39 19.40 4.84
C GLY A 207 -7.81 18.78 6.12
N ILE A 208 -6.82 17.91 5.99
CA ILE A 208 -6.10 17.34 7.12
C ILE A 208 -5.22 18.45 7.71
N ALA A 209 -5.50 18.87 8.94
CA ALA A 209 -4.65 19.83 9.63
C ALA A 209 -3.28 19.19 9.91
N PHE A 210 -2.20 19.81 9.44
CA PHE A 210 -0.83 19.33 9.66
C PHE A 210 0.12 20.49 9.92
N GLU A 211 1.22 20.18 10.59
CA GLU A 211 2.38 21.04 10.75
C GLU A 211 3.46 20.59 9.75
N GLU A 212 3.97 21.54 8.97
CA GLU A 212 5.04 21.27 8.00
C GLU A 212 6.37 21.67 8.61
N ILE A 213 7.29 20.71 8.68
CA ILE A 213 8.64 20.89 9.21
C ILE A 213 9.63 20.67 8.08
N HIS A 214 10.43 21.68 7.77
CA HIS A 214 11.53 21.59 6.80
C HIS A 214 12.82 21.24 7.55
N LEU A 215 13.53 20.20 7.07
CA LEU A 215 14.80 19.72 7.61
C LEU A 215 15.99 20.25 6.80
#